data_c442ffad5b4b9f83490e17495ecb1752
#
_entry.id   c442ffad5b4b9f83490e17495ecb1752
#
_cell.length_a   1.000
_cell.length_b   1.000
_cell.length_c   1.000
_cell.angle_alpha   90.00
_cell.angle_beta   90.00
_cell.angle_gamma   90.00
#
_symmetry.space_group_name_H-M   'P 1'
#
loop_
_entity.id
_entity.type
_entity.pdbx_description
1 polymer ?
#
loop_
_entity_poly.entity_id
_entity_poly.type
_entity_poly.pdbx_seq_one_letter_code
_entity_poly.pdbx_strand_id
1 'polypeptide(L)'
;MAFWANLLGYQATWFAVVWSAGRGTPWIGMLACLAFIALQWWASRTRAADGRVLLAALACGLVVDGVAAASGLLAYAAPFPSLPAPPWIVLLWGAFALTLNHSMAWFAQRPLVASVFAAIGGPLAYLGAARGFGAVAFPAPAWPALAWLAACWAVALPLLLRI
;
A
#
# COMPACT_ATOMS: atom_id res chain seq x y z
N MET A 1 4.10 13.77 -14.58
CA MET A 1 2.64 13.85 -14.34
C MET A 1 2.34 15.00 -13.39
N ALA A 2 1.17 15.62 -13.51
CA ALA A 2 0.78 16.65 -12.54
C ALA A 2 0.60 16.02 -11.15
N PHE A 3 1.06 16.70 -10.11
CA PHE A 3 0.96 16.27 -8.70
C PHE A 3 -0.44 15.75 -8.34
N TRP A 4 -1.47 16.51 -8.68
CA TRP A 4 -2.85 16.16 -8.36
C TRP A 4 -3.36 14.92 -9.09
N ALA A 5 -2.95 14.71 -10.35
CA ALA A 5 -3.35 13.53 -11.10
C ALA A 5 -2.75 12.24 -10.51
N ASN A 6 -1.50 12.30 -10.02
CA ASN A 6 -0.88 11.17 -9.33
C ASN A 6 -1.54 10.92 -7.97
N LEU A 7 -1.70 11.96 -7.14
CA LEU A 7 -2.31 11.83 -5.81
C LEU A 7 -3.76 11.32 -5.88
N LEU A 8 -4.61 11.99 -6.68
CA LEU A 8 -6.03 11.62 -6.78
C LEU A 8 -6.22 10.29 -7.50
N GLY A 9 -5.39 9.99 -8.50
CA GLY A 9 -5.39 8.69 -9.17
C GLY A 9 -5.07 7.55 -8.22
N TYR A 10 -4.06 7.71 -7.36
CA TYR A 10 -3.75 6.74 -6.32
C TYR A 10 -4.91 6.58 -5.31
N GLN A 11 -5.49 7.68 -4.84
CA GLN A 11 -6.60 7.60 -3.90
C GLN A 11 -7.82 6.89 -4.51
N ALA A 12 -8.17 7.20 -5.76
CA ALA A 12 -9.24 6.50 -6.47
C ALA A 12 -8.94 4.99 -6.62
N THR A 13 -7.69 4.64 -6.93
CA THR A 13 -7.22 3.26 -7.00
C THR A 13 -7.34 2.57 -5.64
N TRP A 14 -6.90 3.20 -4.56
CA TRP A 14 -7.02 2.68 -3.20
C TRP A 14 -8.48 2.36 -2.85
N PHE A 15 -9.40 3.30 -3.10
CA PHE A 15 -10.83 3.08 -2.86
C PHE A 15 -11.39 1.91 -3.68
N ALA A 16 -11.05 1.84 -4.97
CA ALA A 16 -11.50 0.73 -5.84
C ALA A 16 -11.02 -0.62 -5.31
N VAL A 17 -9.77 -0.70 -4.85
CA VAL A 17 -9.17 -1.94 -4.32
C VAL A 17 -9.85 -2.38 -3.04
N VAL A 18 -9.92 -1.50 -2.02
CA VAL A 18 -10.49 -1.90 -0.72
C VAL A 18 -11.99 -2.19 -0.82
N TRP A 19 -12.72 -1.43 -1.64
CA TRP A 19 -14.14 -1.68 -1.91
C TRP A 19 -14.37 -3.04 -2.57
N SER A 20 -13.61 -3.36 -3.61
CA SER A 20 -13.77 -4.62 -4.35
C SER A 20 -13.32 -5.83 -3.53
N ALA A 21 -12.21 -5.69 -2.78
CA ALA A 21 -11.74 -6.75 -1.89
C ALA A 21 -12.76 -7.08 -0.80
N GLY A 22 -13.32 -6.07 -0.13
CA GLY A 22 -14.34 -6.25 0.89
C GLY A 22 -15.65 -6.87 0.36
N ARG A 23 -15.90 -6.80 -0.95
CA ARG A 23 -17.05 -7.45 -1.61
C ARG A 23 -16.75 -8.84 -2.19
N GLY A 24 -15.53 -9.36 -1.97
CA GLY A 24 -15.13 -10.66 -2.51
C GLY A 24 -14.85 -10.67 -4.02
N THR A 25 -14.70 -9.49 -4.64
CA THR A 25 -14.39 -9.32 -6.07
C THR A 25 -13.06 -8.59 -6.29
N PRO A 26 -11.92 -9.06 -5.68
CA PRO A 26 -10.66 -8.32 -5.64
C PRO A 26 -10.06 -8.02 -7.01
N TRP A 27 -10.41 -8.81 -8.02
CA TRP A 27 -9.92 -8.65 -9.39
C TRP A 27 -10.28 -7.28 -10.01
N ILE A 28 -11.41 -6.67 -9.60
CA ILE A 28 -11.80 -5.32 -10.07
C ILE A 28 -10.77 -4.29 -9.59
N GLY A 29 -10.44 -4.32 -8.30
CA GLY A 29 -9.42 -3.43 -7.73
C GLY A 29 -8.02 -3.73 -8.26
N MET A 30 -7.68 -5.01 -8.48
CA MET A 30 -6.40 -5.40 -9.08
C MET A 30 -6.25 -4.82 -10.49
N LEU A 31 -7.29 -4.85 -11.32
CA LEU A 31 -7.28 -4.22 -12.63
C LEU A 31 -7.12 -2.70 -12.52
N ALA A 32 -7.77 -2.04 -11.56
CA ALA A 32 -7.56 -0.61 -11.30
C ALA A 32 -6.12 -0.29 -10.90
N CYS A 33 -5.50 -1.13 -10.03
CA CYS A 33 -4.08 -1.01 -9.69
C CYS A 33 -3.18 -1.15 -10.90
N LEU A 34 -3.39 -2.18 -11.70
CA LEU A 34 -2.58 -2.43 -12.90
C LEU A 34 -2.72 -1.28 -13.90
N ALA A 35 -3.93 -0.77 -14.10
CA ALA A 35 -4.17 0.39 -14.96
C ALA A 35 -3.44 1.64 -14.44
N PHE A 36 -3.53 1.92 -13.13
CA PHE A 36 -2.82 3.03 -12.51
C PHE A 36 -1.31 2.88 -12.67
N ILE A 37 -0.76 1.69 -12.36
CA ILE A 37 0.68 1.39 -12.51
C ILE A 37 1.12 1.59 -13.97
N ALA A 38 0.38 1.05 -14.93
CA ALA A 38 0.70 1.18 -16.35
C ALA A 38 0.67 2.64 -16.83
N LEU A 39 -0.35 3.40 -16.44
CA LEU A 39 -0.47 4.83 -16.79
C LEU A 39 0.66 5.66 -16.17
N GLN A 40 0.97 5.42 -14.88
CA GLN A 40 2.07 6.11 -14.20
C GLN A 40 3.42 5.78 -14.84
N TRP A 41 3.66 4.49 -15.12
CA TRP A 41 4.87 4.04 -15.78
C TRP A 41 5.05 4.65 -17.17
N TRP A 42 3.98 4.67 -17.96
CA TRP A 42 4.01 5.28 -19.29
C TRP A 42 4.29 6.78 -19.24
N ALA A 43 3.66 7.49 -18.28
CA ALA A 43 3.81 8.93 -18.12
C ALA A 43 5.09 9.35 -17.40
N SER A 44 5.80 8.41 -16.76
CA SER A 44 6.99 8.70 -15.96
C SER A 44 8.19 9.06 -16.84
N ARG A 45 8.96 10.04 -16.37
CA ARG A 45 10.29 10.40 -16.90
C ARG A 45 11.42 9.72 -16.11
N THR A 46 11.12 9.07 -14.99
CA THR A 46 12.05 8.43 -14.04
C THR A 46 11.83 6.92 -13.95
N ARG A 47 11.50 6.26 -15.07
CA ARG A 47 11.07 4.84 -15.12
C ARG A 47 12.02 3.88 -14.40
N ALA A 48 13.33 4.10 -14.51
CA ALA A 48 14.32 3.21 -13.86
C ALA A 48 14.25 3.32 -12.32
N ALA A 49 14.10 4.54 -11.76
CA ALA A 49 13.92 4.75 -10.34
C ALA A 49 12.55 4.20 -9.90
N ASP A 50 11.48 4.55 -10.61
CA ASP A 50 10.13 4.06 -10.33
C ASP A 50 10.07 2.52 -10.32
N GLY A 51 10.79 1.86 -11.24
CA GLY A 51 10.85 0.39 -11.29
C GLY A 51 11.54 -0.22 -10.08
N ARG A 52 12.65 0.38 -9.62
CA ARG A 52 13.33 -0.11 -8.42
C ARG A 52 12.42 0.03 -7.19
N VAL A 53 11.80 1.20 -7.03
CA VAL A 53 10.88 1.45 -5.90
C VAL A 53 9.66 0.55 -5.98
N LEU A 54 9.09 0.33 -7.17
CA LEU A 54 7.98 -0.59 -7.39
C LEU A 54 8.31 -2.01 -6.91
N LEU A 55 9.44 -2.57 -7.35
CA LEU A 55 9.87 -3.91 -6.96
C LEU A 55 10.12 -4.01 -5.45
N ALA A 56 10.78 -3.01 -4.86
CA ALA A 56 11.02 -2.97 -3.43
C ALA A 56 9.71 -2.86 -2.63
N ALA A 57 8.75 -2.07 -3.09
CA ALA A 57 7.46 -1.94 -2.42
C ALA A 57 6.61 -3.22 -2.50
N LEU A 58 6.63 -3.92 -3.65
CA LEU A 58 5.99 -5.24 -3.76
C LEU A 58 6.59 -6.24 -2.78
N ALA A 59 7.92 -6.25 -2.63
CA ALA A 59 8.59 -7.09 -1.63
C ALA A 59 8.23 -6.68 -0.19
N CYS A 60 8.20 -5.38 0.12
CA CYS A 60 7.74 -4.88 1.41
C CYS A 60 6.30 -5.31 1.71
N GLY A 61 5.39 -5.20 0.75
CA GLY A 61 4.00 -5.64 0.89
C GLY A 61 3.89 -7.13 1.20
N LEU A 62 4.63 -7.97 0.46
CA LEU A 62 4.67 -9.40 0.72
C LEU A 62 5.15 -9.73 2.14
N VAL A 63 6.16 -9.02 2.62
CA VAL A 63 6.72 -9.26 3.97
C VAL A 63 5.79 -8.70 5.04
N VAL A 64 5.40 -7.43 4.95
CA VAL A 64 4.63 -6.75 6.00
C VAL A 64 3.25 -7.38 6.17
N ASP A 65 2.52 -7.53 5.06
CA ASP A 65 1.17 -8.08 5.09
C ASP A 65 1.17 -9.60 5.20
N GLY A 66 2.18 -10.28 4.63
CA GLY A 66 2.37 -11.70 4.78
C GLY A 66 2.64 -12.12 6.23
N VAL A 67 3.53 -11.42 6.93
CA VAL A 67 3.77 -11.65 8.35
C VAL A 67 2.52 -11.33 9.17
N ALA A 68 1.84 -10.24 8.90
CA ALA A 68 0.61 -9.86 9.59
C ALA A 68 -0.50 -10.92 9.41
N ALA A 69 -0.64 -11.48 8.22
CA ALA A 69 -1.59 -12.56 7.95
C ALA A 69 -1.18 -13.87 8.64
N ALA A 70 0.08 -14.30 8.47
CA ALA A 70 0.58 -15.56 9.02
C ALA A 70 0.59 -15.58 10.55
N SER A 71 0.85 -14.44 11.20
CA SER A 71 0.82 -14.30 12.66
C SER A 71 -0.58 -14.09 13.24
N GLY A 72 -1.62 -13.97 12.39
CA GLY A 72 -2.99 -13.69 12.83
C GLY A 72 -3.21 -12.27 13.35
N LEU A 73 -2.26 -11.34 13.13
CA LEU A 73 -2.43 -9.93 13.47
C LEU A 73 -3.52 -9.26 12.64
N LEU A 74 -3.62 -9.65 11.36
CA LEU A 74 -4.63 -9.15 10.44
C LEU A 74 -5.27 -10.31 9.68
N ALA A 75 -6.57 -10.21 9.43
CA ALA A 75 -7.27 -11.07 8.49
C ALA A 75 -7.70 -10.24 7.28
N TYR A 76 -7.44 -10.75 6.08
CA TYR A 76 -7.73 -10.06 4.83
C TYR A 76 -8.93 -10.69 4.13
N ALA A 77 -9.80 -9.86 3.56
CA ALA A 77 -10.81 -10.34 2.64
C ALA A 77 -10.16 -10.90 1.36
N ALA A 78 -10.83 -11.87 0.73
CA ALA A 78 -10.37 -12.54 -0.48
C ALA A 78 -8.91 -13.04 -0.39
N PRO A 79 -8.55 -13.85 0.62
CA PRO A 79 -7.22 -14.43 0.75
C PRO A 79 -6.91 -15.35 -0.44
N PHE A 80 -5.62 -15.46 -0.78
CA PHE A 80 -5.15 -16.38 -1.80
C PHE A 80 -4.29 -17.46 -1.14
N PRO A 81 -4.76 -18.74 -1.08
CA PRO A 81 -4.16 -19.77 -0.22
C PRO A 81 -2.68 -20.05 -0.46
N SER A 82 -2.18 -19.85 -1.68
CA SER A 82 -0.79 -20.11 -2.06
C SER A 82 0.16 -18.91 -1.83
N LEU A 83 -0.34 -17.77 -1.37
CA LEU A 83 0.48 -16.59 -1.14
C LEU A 83 0.40 -16.13 0.32
N PRO A 84 1.52 -15.62 0.88
CA PRO A 84 1.55 -15.14 2.26
C PRO A 84 0.65 -13.91 2.49
N ALA A 85 0.46 -13.10 1.45
CA ALA A 85 -0.44 -11.94 1.46
C ALA A 85 -1.35 -11.98 0.23
N PRO A 86 -2.60 -11.47 0.30
CA PRO A 86 -3.47 -11.40 -0.86
C PRO A 86 -2.87 -10.53 -1.98
N PRO A 87 -2.99 -10.93 -3.26
CA PRO A 87 -2.41 -10.19 -4.38
C PRO A 87 -2.89 -8.74 -4.46
N TRP A 88 -4.13 -8.46 -4.07
CA TRP A 88 -4.69 -7.12 -4.13
C TRP A 88 -3.98 -6.12 -3.22
N ILE A 89 -3.56 -6.54 -1.99
CA ILE A 89 -2.81 -5.63 -1.09
C ILE A 89 -1.37 -5.44 -1.59
N VAL A 90 -0.74 -6.49 -2.11
CA VAL A 90 0.61 -6.40 -2.68
C VAL A 90 0.65 -5.46 -3.88
N LEU A 91 -0.34 -5.55 -4.80
CA LEU A 91 -0.47 -4.61 -5.91
C LEU A 91 -0.70 -3.16 -5.44
N LEU A 92 -1.42 -3.00 -4.33
CA LEU A 92 -1.65 -1.67 -3.74
C LEU A 92 -0.35 -1.04 -3.23
N TRP A 93 0.57 -1.83 -2.67
CA TRP A 93 1.94 -1.37 -2.38
C TRP A 93 2.67 -0.91 -3.64
N GLY A 94 2.52 -1.65 -4.73
CA GLY A 94 3.08 -1.26 -6.03
C GLY A 94 2.49 0.04 -6.57
N ALA A 95 1.18 0.22 -6.47
CA ALA A 95 0.53 1.49 -6.84
C ALA A 95 1.01 2.66 -5.95
N PHE A 96 1.16 2.42 -4.64
CA PHE A 96 1.72 3.40 -3.70
C PHE A 96 3.16 3.80 -4.07
N ALA A 97 4.00 2.84 -4.45
CA ALA A 97 5.39 3.10 -4.86
C ALA A 97 5.50 4.18 -5.93
N LEU A 98 4.57 4.19 -6.88
CA LEU A 98 4.54 5.16 -7.98
C LEU A 98 4.01 6.56 -7.57
N THR A 99 3.79 6.78 -6.28
CA THR A 99 3.58 8.12 -5.73
C THR A 99 4.86 8.73 -5.17
N LEU A 100 5.86 7.91 -4.81
CA LEU A 100 7.03 8.33 -4.02
C LEU A 100 7.93 9.31 -4.77
N ASN A 101 8.20 9.07 -6.04
CA ASN A 101 8.98 9.98 -6.89
C ASN A 101 8.13 11.12 -7.52
N HIS A 102 6.83 11.18 -7.18
CA HIS A 102 5.88 12.09 -7.78
C HIS A 102 5.18 12.94 -6.72
N SER A 103 3.94 12.60 -6.33
CA SER A 103 3.18 13.39 -5.36
C SER A 103 3.74 13.36 -3.93
N MET A 104 4.54 12.36 -3.58
CA MET A 104 5.18 12.22 -2.26
C MET A 104 6.67 12.58 -2.25
N ALA A 105 7.23 13.04 -3.36
CA ALA A 105 8.67 13.36 -3.47
C ALA A 105 9.17 14.38 -2.43
N TRP A 106 8.29 15.22 -1.89
CA TRP A 106 8.59 16.16 -0.81
C TRP A 106 9.16 15.47 0.45
N PHE A 107 8.77 14.23 0.72
CA PHE A 107 9.24 13.46 1.87
C PHE A 107 10.68 12.95 1.72
N ALA A 108 11.22 12.86 0.50
CA ALA A 108 12.54 12.26 0.25
C ALA A 108 13.67 12.93 1.05
N GLN A 109 13.57 14.25 1.27
CA GLN A 109 14.55 14.99 2.05
C GLN A 109 14.17 15.16 3.54
N ARG A 110 13.12 14.47 4.00
CA ARG A 110 12.55 14.62 5.34
C ARG A 110 12.24 13.25 5.97
N PRO A 111 13.24 12.38 6.18
CA PRO A 111 13.01 10.99 6.57
C PRO A 111 12.26 10.85 7.90
N LEU A 112 12.51 11.71 8.88
CA LEU A 112 11.78 11.68 10.16
C LEU A 112 10.31 12.06 9.98
N VAL A 113 10.02 13.05 9.15
CA VAL A 113 8.64 13.45 8.84
C VAL A 113 7.94 12.33 8.07
N ALA A 114 8.64 11.68 7.12
CA ALA A 114 8.14 10.52 6.40
C ALA A 114 7.81 9.36 7.35
N SER A 115 8.70 9.05 8.31
CA SER A 115 8.47 8.01 9.32
C SER A 115 7.23 8.30 10.16
N VAL A 116 7.10 9.51 10.69
CA VAL A 116 5.93 9.89 11.51
C VAL A 116 4.65 9.87 10.70
N PHE A 117 4.68 10.42 9.48
CA PHE A 117 3.55 10.40 8.57
C PHE A 117 3.10 8.96 8.27
N ALA A 118 4.04 8.06 7.99
CA ALA A 118 3.75 6.68 7.66
C ALA A 118 3.32 5.85 8.89
N ALA A 119 3.93 6.11 10.06
CA ALA A 119 3.53 5.46 11.32
C ALA A 119 2.08 5.72 11.71
N ILE A 120 1.54 6.86 11.30
CA ILE A 120 0.14 7.25 11.54
C ILE A 120 -0.73 6.86 10.35
N GLY A 121 -0.31 7.24 9.15
CA GLY A 121 -1.08 7.07 7.92
C GLY A 121 -1.31 5.60 7.53
N GLY A 122 -0.30 4.74 7.73
CA GLY A 122 -0.41 3.30 7.50
C GLY A 122 -1.55 2.67 8.31
N PRO A 123 -1.48 2.68 9.66
CA PRO A 123 -2.57 2.16 10.49
C PRO A 123 -3.94 2.76 10.19
N LEU A 124 -4.02 4.07 9.91
CA LEU A 124 -5.27 4.73 9.57
C LEU A 124 -5.85 4.23 8.24
N ALA A 125 -5.01 3.97 7.24
CA ALA A 125 -5.47 3.41 5.96
C ALA A 125 -6.06 1.99 6.16
N TYR A 126 -5.40 1.14 6.97
CA TYR A 126 -5.91 -0.19 7.29
C TYR A 126 -7.20 -0.14 8.13
N LEU A 127 -7.29 0.78 9.09
CA LEU A 127 -8.55 1.01 9.84
C LEU A 127 -9.66 1.49 8.92
N GLY A 128 -9.37 2.36 7.96
CA GLY A 128 -10.31 2.80 6.93
C GLY A 128 -10.78 1.63 6.06
N ALA A 129 -9.85 0.76 5.61
CA ALA A 129 -10.17 -0.44 4.85
C ALA A 129 -11.03 -1.43 5.65
N ALA A 130 -10.79 -1.55 6.96
CA ALA A 130 -11.56 -2.42 7.84
C ALA A 130 -12.97 -1.88 8.08
N ARG A 131 -13.08 -0.63 8.58
CA ARG A 131 -14.36 -0.06 9.04
C ARG A 131 -15.26 0.38 7.90
N GLY A 132 -14.66 0.90 6.83
CA GLY A 132 -15.43 1.41 5.68
C GLY A 132 -15.82 0.33 4.67
N PHE A 133 -15.02 -0.73 4.55
CA PHE A 133 -15.14 -1.65 3.42
C PHE A 133 -15.11 -3.14 3.80
N GLY A 134 -14.72 -3.49 5.02
CA GLY A 134 -14.56 -4.90 5.42
C GLY A 134 -13.43 -5.64 4.68
N ALA A 135 -12.50 -4.89 4.06
CA ALA A 135 -11.39 -5.49 3.31
C ALA A 135 -10.32 -6.10 4.22
N VAL A 136 -10.24 -5.62 5.46
CA VAL A 136 -9.31 -6.10 6.50
C VAL A 136 -10.09 -6.24 7.80
N ALA A 137 -9.72 -7.22 8.62
CA ALA A 137 -10.24 -7.36 9.99
C ALA A 137 -9.07 -7.37 10.99
N PHE A 138 -9.28 -6.74 12.12
CA PHE A 138 -8.37 -6.71 13.27
C PHE A 138 -8.88 -7.65 14.35
N PRO A 139 -8.25 -8.82 14.57
CA PRO A 139 -8.57 -9.67 15.71
C PRO A 139 -8.36 -8.91 17.03
N ALA A 140 -9.14 -9.25 18.04
CA ALA A 140 -9.02 -8.63 19.35
C ALA A 140 -7.86 -9.24 20.14
N PRO A 141 -7.03 -8.42 20.82
CA PRO A 141 -7.05 -6.96 20.81
C PRO A 141 -6.37 -6.38 19.57
N ALA A 142 -6.87 -5.27 19.02
CA ALA A 142 -6.36 -4.68 17.78
C ALA A 142 -4.99 -3.97 17.90
N TRP A 143 -4.56 -3.63 19.13
CA TRP A 143 -3.34 -2.84 19.33
C TRP A 143 -2.05 -3.49 18.81
N PRO A 144 -1.84 -4.85 18.86
CA PRO A 144 -0.62 -5.42 18.30
C PRO A 144 -0.51 -5.25 16.79
N ALA A 145 -1.63 -5.40 16.07
CA ALA A 145 -1.68 -5.16 14.64
C ALA A 145 -1.40 -3.69 14.30
N LEU A 146 -1.98 -2.76 15.05
CA LEU A 146 -1.74 -1.33 14.87
C LEU A 146 -0.27 -0.96 15.14
N ALA A 147 0.33 -1.53 16.19
CA ALA A 147 1.74 -1.33 16.50
C ALA A 147 2.66 -1.92 15.41
N TRP A 148 2.35 -3.12 14.91
CA TRP A 148 3.05 -3.73 13.78
C TRP A 148 3.02 -2.84 12.55
N LEU A 149 1.82 -2.42 12.14
CA LEU A 149 1.65 -1.54 10.98
C LEU A 149 2.40 -0.22 11.16
N ALA A 150 2.29 0.42 12.34
CA ALA A 150 2.98 1.67 12.62
C ALA A 150 4.51 1.52 12.50
N ALA A 151 5.08 0.47 13.10
CA ALA A 151 6.50 0.20 13.04
C ALA A 151 6.98 -0.10 11.61
N CYS A 152 6.27 -1.00 10.90
CA CYS A 152 6.63 -1.35 9.53
C CYS A 152 6.55 -0.16 8.58
N TRP A 153 5.48 0.62 8.62
CA TRP A 153 5.31 1.79 7.76
C TRP A 153 6.28 2.92 8.10
N ALA A 154 6.61 3.13 9.39
CA ALA A 154 7.62 4.09 9.82
C ALA A 154 9.01 3.81 9.23
N VAL A 155 9.31 2.54 8.97
CA VAL A 155 10.59 2.10 8.39
C VAL A 155 10.49 2.02 6.86
N ALA A 156 9.42 1.42 6.33
CA ALA A 156 9.27 1.16 4.91
C ALA A 156 9.27 2.45 4.07
N LEU A 157 8.49 3.48 4.47
CA LEU A 157 8.40 4.69 3.67
C LEU A 157 9.74 5.42 3.50
N PRO A 158 10.51 5.75 4.56
CA PRO A 158 11.79 6.42 4.36
C PRO A 158 12.83 5.54 3.65
N LEU A 159 12.77 4.21 3.76
CA LEU A 159 13.65 3.31 3.00
C LEU A 159 13.32 3.34 1.51
N LEU A 160 12.03 3.24 1.15
CA LEU A 160 11.58 3.29 -0.23
C LEU A 160 11.90 4.64 -0.90
N LEU A 161 11.86 5.74 -0.16
CA LEU A 161 12.21 7.08 -0.67
C LEU A 161 13.71 7.27 -0.94
N ARG A 162 14.58 6.32 -0.54
CA ARG A 162 16.04 6.36 -0.78
C ARG A 162 16.48 5.55 -1.99
N ILE A 163 15.58 4.78 -2.61
CA ILE A 163 15.82 3.93 -3.78
C ILE A 163 15.72 4.74 -5.07
#